data_6c9843fdc40d7bea29b3f02df59ca816
#
_entry.id   6c9843fdc40d7bea29b3f02df59ca816
#
_cell.length_a   1.000
_cell.length_b   1.000
_cell.length_c   1.000
_cell.angle_alpha   90.00
_cell.angle_beta   90.00
_cell.angle_gamma   90.00
#
_symmetry.space_group_name_H-M   'P 1'
#
loop_
_entity.id
_entity.type
_entity.pdbx_description
1 polymer ?
#
loop_
_entity_poly.entity_id
_entity_poly.type
_entity_poly.pdbx_seq_one_letter_code
_entity_poly.pdbx_strand_id
1 'polypeptide(L)'
;MKYTHSKLGRIGAFLYTNNNSQGVVEMHFILNMLGIFVVILIVFLCSPNKKHIKWRPIVILIILELFITWFMLGTKLGSIIINKIASFFSWLLACANEGIRFAFPSAMDSPHIDFFFSALLPIIFVITFFDILSYFGILTWIIDKVGAVISKISRLPKLESFFSIQMMFLGNTEALAVVRDQLSVLKENRLLTFGIMSMSSVSGSILGAYLSMVPATYIFSAIPLNCINALILANVLNPVEVSKEEDVVYTPSKHEKKDFFSTISNSMLVGMNMVIVILAMVIGYVALTACLNGILGFFVTGLTIQKIFSIIFSPFAFLLGLSGSDAMYVAELMGIKITTNEFVAMMDLKSNLKSLQPHTIAVATTFLASFANFSTVGMIYGTYNSLFGGEKSSIIGKNVWKLLVSGMAVSLLSAMLVGLFVW
;
A
#
# COMPACT_ATOMS: atom_id res chain seq x y z
N MET A 1 2.15 -8.45 63.77
CA MET A 1 3.16 -9.02 62.85
C MET A 1 2.48 -9.57 61.58
N LYS A 2 1.89 -8.67 60.76
CA LYS A 2 1.21 -9.03 59.50
C LYS A 2 1.14 -7.79 58.59
N TYR A 3 2.28 -7.29 58.07
CA TYR A 3 2.25 -6.18 57.08
C TYR A 3 3.58 -6.00 56.32
N THR A 4 4.35 -7.06 56.02
CA THR A 4 5.61 -6.90 55.28
C THR A 4 5.73 -7.75 54.01
N HIS A 5 4.76 -8.64 53.69
CA HIS A 5 4.87 -9.51 52.53
C HIS A 5 4.24 -8.96 51.23
N SER A 6 3.56 -7.79 51.24
CA SER A 6 2.85 -7.30 50.02
C SER A 6 3.67 -6.37 49.12
N LYS A 7 4.72 -5.72 49.65
CA LYS A 7 5.54 -4.78 48.85
C LYS A 7 6.62 -5.46 48.00
N LEU A 8 7.26 -6.47 48.56
CA LEU A 8 8.29 -7.25 47.80
C LEU A 8 7.70 -8.08 46.65
N GLY A 9 6.50 -8.63 46.85
CA GLY A 9 5.79 -9.35 45.78
C GLY A 9 5.37 -8.44 44.62
N ARG A 10 4.97 -7.20 44.88
CA ARG A 10 4.61 -6.23 43.84
C ARG A 10 5.83 -5.69 43.10
N ILE A 11 6.96 -5.51 43.75
CA ILE A 11 8.21 -5.09 43.10
C ILE A 11 8.77 -6.25 42.26
N GLY A 12 8.74 -7.47 42.75
CA GLY A 12 9.15 -8.63 41.99
C GLY A 12 8.27 -8.90 40.77
N ALA A 13 6.95 -8.75 40.90
CA ALA A 13 6.01 -8.85 39.78
C ALA A 13 6.20 -7.71 38.75
N PHE A 14 6.45 -6.46 39.24
CA PHE A 14 6.72 -5.31 38.38
C PHE A 14 8.04 -5.45 37.60
N LEU A 15 9.11 -5.95 38.28
CA LEU A 15 10.39 -6.22 37.61
C LEU A 15 10.32 -7.41 36.66
N TYR A 16 9.56 -8.43 37.00
CA TYR A 16 9.35 -9.60 36.12
C TYR A 16 8.52 -9.27 34.88
N THR A 17 7.47 -8.45 35.04
CA THR A 17 6.67 -7.95 33.90
C THR A 17 7.45 -6.98 33.03
N ASN A 18 8.29 -6.11 33.62
CA ASN A 18 9.14 -5.16 32.87
C ASN A 18 10.24 -5.91 32.09
N ASN A 19 10.90 -6.90 32.66
CA ASN A 19 11.91 -7.69 31.95
C ASN A 19 11.30 -8.54 30.83
N ASN A 20 10.11 -9.09 31.00
CA ASN A 20 9.43 -9.83 29.94
C ASN A 20 8.97 -8.88 28.80
N SER A 21 8.48 -7.69 29.13
CA SER A 21 8.09 -6.70 28.09
C SER A 21 9.28 -6.20 27.29
N GLN A 22 10.43 -5.95 27.93
CA GLN A 22 11.66 -5.56 27.22
C GLN A 22 12.17 -6.67 26.31
N GLY A 23 12.19 -7.92 26.75
CA GLY A 23 12.62 -9.06 25.93
C GLY A 23 11.72 -9.29 24.71
N VAL A 24 10.40 -9.04 24.84
CA VAL A 24 9.45 -9.12 23.71
C VAL A 24 9.71 -8.02 22.69
N VAL A 25 9.92 -6.78 23.13
CA VAL A 25 10.24 -5.62 22.26
C VAL A 25 11.54 -5.86 21.51
N GLU A 26 12.58 -6.32 22.18
CA GLU A 26 13.87 -6.66 21.54
C GLU A 26 13.72 -7.76 20.49
N MET A 27 12.92 -8.78 20.75
CA MET A 27 12.65 -9.86 19.81
C MET A 27 11.91 -9.33 18.55
N HIS A 28 10.88 -8.50 18.70
CA HIS A 28 10.18 -7.91 17.57
C HIS A 28 11.11 -7.05 16.71
N PHE A 29 11.98 -6.26 17.33
CA PHE A 29 12.96 -5.44 16.63
C PHE A 29 13.92 -6.31 15.80
N ILE A 30 14.51 -7.34 16.41
CA ILE A 30 15.45 -8.25 15.74
C ILE A 30 14.77 -8.97 14.57
N LEU A 31 13.55 -9.47 14.76
CA LEU A 31 12.81 -10.19 13.71
C LEU A 31 12.46 -9.28 12.54
N ASN A 32 12.03 -8.05 12.80
CA ASN A 32 11.76 -7.09 11.73
C ASN A 32 13.04 -6.69 10.95
N MET A 33 14.17 -6.48 11.64
CA MET A 33 15.46 -6.22 10.99
C MET A 33 15.92 -7.41 10.15
N LEU A 34 15.83 -8.63 10.68
CA LEU A 34 16.10 -9.86 9.95
C LEU A 34 15.18 -10.00 8.74
N GLY A 35 13.89 -9.68 8.91
CA GLY A 35 12.90 -9.71 7.86
C GLY A 35 13.23 -8.77 6.72
N ILE A 36 13.61 -7.53 7.00
CA ILE A 36 14.06 -6.56 5.99
C ILE A 36 15.23 -7.17 5.18
N PHE A 37 16.23 -7.72 5.88
CA PHE A 37 17.37 -8.35 5.21
C PHE A 37 16.95 -9.54 4.34
N VAL A 38 16.09 -10.44 4.85
CA VAL A 38 15.60 -11.64 4.13
C VAL A 38 14.81 -11.24 2.89
N VAL A 39 13.89 -10.26 2.99
CA VAL A 39 13.09 -9.80 1.85
C VAL A 39 13.99 -9.19 0.77
N ILE A 40 14.93 -8.33 1.14
CA ILE A 40 15.90 -7.75 0.19
C ILE A 40 16.75 -8.84 -0.45
N LEU A 41 17.18 -9.85 0.32
CA LEU A 41 17.95 -10.98 -0.19
C LEU A 41 17.15 -11.81 -1.21
N ILE A 42 15.87 -12.12 -0.90
CA ILE A 42 15.00 -12.85 -1.84
C ILE A 42 14.85 -12.07 -3.14
N VAL A 43 14.56 -10.77 -3.06
CA VAL A 43 14.40 -9.91 -4.23
C VAL A 43 15.72 -9.81 -5.02
N PHE A 44 16.86 -9.72 -4.34
CA PHE A 44 18.19 -9.75 -4.96
C PHE A 44 18.46 -11.08 -5.69
N LEU A 45 18.08 -12.21 -5.10
CA LEU A 45 18.21 -13.52 -5.76
C LEU A 45 17.35 -13.62 -7.02
N CYS A 46 16.17 -12.99 -7.03
CA CYS A 46 15.27 -12.90 -8.18
C CYS A 46 15.73 -11.92 -9.26
N SER A 47 16.74 -11.09 -9.00
CA SER A 47 17.25 -10.12 -9.96
C SER A 47 17.99 -10.78 -11.13
N PRO A 48 17.65 -10.47 -12.40
CA PRO A 48 18.33 -11.04 -13.57
C PRO A 48 19.73 -10.44 -13.78
N ASN A 49 19.96 -9.21 -13.36
CA ASN A 49 21.16 -8.42 -13.65
C ASN A 49 21.80 -7.83 -12.39
N LYS A 50 22.29 -8.70 -11.51
CA LYS A 50 22.85 -8.33 -10.19
C LYS A 50 23.99 -7.31 -10.26
N LYS A 51 24.76 -7.29 -11.35
CA LYS A 51 25.92 -6.38 -11.55
C LYS A 51 25.49 -4.92 -11.77
N HIS A 52 24.28 -4.67 -12.29
CA HIS A 52 23.78 -3.33 -12.59
C HIS A 52 22.95 -2.72 -11.46
N ILE A 53 22.81 -3.43 -10.32
CA ILE A 53 22.11 -2.91 -9.14
C ILE A 53 22.89 -1.75 -8.55
N LYS A 54 22.24 -0.61 -8.40
CA LYS A 54 22.81 0.61 -7.83
C LYS A 54 22.64 0.60 -6.30
N TRP A 55 23.59 0.03 -5.58
CA TRP A 55 23.51 -0.12 -4.12
C TRP A 55 23.47 1.19 -3.35
N ARG A 56 24.19 2.22 -3.84
CA ARG A 56 24.22 3.53 -3.17
C ARG A 56 22.83 4.17 -3.04
N PRO A 57 22.02 4.29 -4.08
CA PRO A 57 20.62 4.72 -3.96
C PRO A 57 19.81 3.90 -2.96
N ILE A 58 19.95 2.58 -2.97
CA ILE A 58 19.21 1.67 -2.09
C ILE A 58 19.50 1.99 -0.62
N VAL A 59 20.78 2.07 -0.25
CA VAL A 59 21.17 2.39 1.13
C VAL A 59 20.66 3.77 1.56
N ILE A 60 20.75 4.76 0.69
CA ILE A 60 20.23 6.12 0.98
C ILE A 60 18.73 6.09 1.21
N LEU A 61 17.98 5.37 0.37
CA LEU A 61 16.53 5.26 0.49
C LEU A 61 16.12 4.49 1.74
N ILE A 62 16.81 3.42 2.12
CA ILE A 62 16.56 2.69 3.38
C ILE A 62 16.78 3.60 4.60
N ILE A 63 17.86 4.40 4.60
CA ILE A 63 18.11 5.37 5.68
C ILE A 63 16.98 6.42 5.73
N LEU A 64 16.53 6.88 4.56
CA LEU A 64 15.42 7.83 4.46
C LEU A 64 14.12 7.23 5.01
N GLU A 65 13.82 5.97 4.70
CA GLU A 65 12.63 5.27 5.22
C GLU A 65 12.68 5.10 6.73
N LEU A 66 13.82 4.68 7.27
CA LEU A 66 14.01 4.59 8.73
C LEU A 66 13.80 5.95 9.40
N PHE A 67 14.33 7.03 8.80
CA PHE A 67 14.11 8.38 9.30
C PHE A 67 12.63 8.80 9.25
N ILE A 68 11.96 8.57 8.10
CA ILE A 68 10.53 8.89 7.93
C ILE A 68 9.68 8.12 8.94
N THR A 69 9.93 6.82 9.10
CA THR A 69 9.15 5.97 10.01
C THR A 69 9.37 6.40 11.46
N TRP A 70 10.62 6.60 11.85
CA TRP A 70 10.94 7.16 13.18
C TRP A 70 10.29 8.52 13.41
N PHE A 71 10.36 9.43 12.44
CA PHE A 71 9.75 10.74 12.54
C PHE A 71 8.23 10.66 12.71
N MET A 72 7.57 9.87 11.88
CA MET A 72 6.10 9.74 11.87
C MET A 72 5.57 9.04 13.12
N LEU A 73 6.19 7.96 13.57
CA LEU A 73 5.69 7.12 14.66
C LEU A 73 6.35 7.40 16.00
N GLY A 74 7.62 7.83 16.01
CA GLY A 74 8.42 8.04 17.21
C GLY A 74 8.42 9.48 17.73
N THR A 75 7.87 10.47 16.98
CA THR A 75 7.92 11.88 17.43
C THR A 75 6.54 12.49 17.62
N LYS A 76 6.43 13.44 18.56
CA LYS A 76 5.19 14.21 18.78
C LYS A 76 4.79 15.02 17.53
N LEU A 77 5.77 15.55 16.79
CA LEU A 77 5.51 16.31 15.56
C LEU A 77 4.94 15.40 14.45
N GLY A 78 5.51 14.22 14.27
CA GLY A 78 4.99 13.23 13.33
C GLY A 78 3.55 12.84 13.66
N SER A 79 3.27 12.54 14.93
CA SER A 79 1.91 12.24 15.40
C SER A 79 0.93 13.40 15.16
N ILE A 80 1.34 14.65 15.39
CA ILE A 80 0.50 15.84 15.12
C ILE A 80 0.20 15.96 13.62
N ILE A 81 1.21 15.75 12.76
CA ILE A 81 1.03 15.82 11.30
C ILE A 81 0.06 14.72 10.84
N ILE A 82 0.28 13.47 11.25
CA ILE A 82 -0.62 12.35 10.91
C ILE A 82 -2.05 12.65 11.35
N ASN A 83 -2.24 13.12 12.59
CA ASN A 83 -3.58 13.43 13.12
C ASN A 83 -4.26 14.57 12.35
N LYS A 84 -3.52 15.59 11.92
CA LYS A 84 -4.06 16.68 11.07
C LYS A 84 -4.47 16.16 9.71
N ILE A 85 -3.65 15.30 9.08
CA ILE A 85 -3.99 14.69 7.80
C ILE A 85 -5.21 13.77 7.96
N ALA A 86 -5.24 12.95 9.00
CA ALA A 86 -6.39 12.09 9.32
C ALA A 86 -7.68 12.90 9.54
N SER A 87 -7.60 14.00 10.29
CA SER A 87 -8.74 14.91 10.51
C SER A 87 -9.22 15.56 9.22
N PHE A 88 -8.30 15.96 8.35
CA PHE A 88 -8.65 16.48 7.02
C PHE A 88 -9.40 15.44 6.18
N PHE A 89 -8.91 14.19 6.11
CA PHE A 89 -9.62 13.13 5.41
C PHE A 89 -10.95 12.78 6.06
N SER A 90 -11.05 12.79 7.39
CA SER A 90 -12.32 12.58 8.09
C SER A 90 -13.35 13.67 7.75
N TRP A 91 -12.91 14.93 7.66
CA TRP A 91 -13.77 16.02 7.18
C TRP A 91 -14.19 15.81 5.72
N LEU A 92 -13.26 15.41 4.85
CA LEU A 92 -13.56 15.11 3.44
C LEU A 92 -14.61 14.00 3.31
N LEU A 93 -14.47 12.94 4.12
CA LEU A 93 -15.44 11.84 4.16
C LEU A 93 -16.80 12.29 4.70
N ALA A 94 -16.82 13.19 5.69
CA ALA A 94 -18.08 13.77 6.19
C ALA A 94 -18.81 14.52 5.08
N CYS A 95 -18.10 15.32 4.28
CA CYS A 95 -18.68 15.98 3.10
C CYS A 95 -19.23 14.98 2.08
N ALA A 96 -18.50 13.90 1.80
CA ALA A 96 -18.96 12.83 0.91
C ALA A 96 -20.25 12.18 1.44
N ASN A 97 -20.30 11.89 2.74
CA ASN A 97 -21.42 11.25 3.41
C ASN A 97 -22.70 12.11 3.37
N GLU A 98 -22.60 13.43 3.39
CA GLU A 98 -23.76 14.31 3.20
C GLU A 98 -24.39 14.09 1.82
N GLY A 99 -23.60 14.02 0.75
CA GLY A 99 -24.10 13.72 -0.60
C GLY A 99 -24.71 12.33 -0.70
N ILE A 100 -24.09 11.32 -0.07
CA ILE A 100 -24.59 9.95 -0.06
C ILE A 100 -25.90 9.86 0.74
N ARG A 101 -25.98 10.51 1.89
CA ARG A 101 -27.21 10.56 2.71
C ARG A 101 -28.35 11.24 1.96
N PHE A 102 -28.08 12.29 1.20
CA PHE A 102 -29.11 12.93 0.37
C PHE A 102 -29.66 11.96 -0.69
N ALA A 103 -28.80 11.17 -1.34
CA ALA A 103 -29.20 10.21 -2.37
C ALA A 103 -29.81 8.90 -1.79
N PHE A 104 -29.32 8.44 -0.63
CA PHE A 104 -29.68 7.17 -0.02
C PHE A 104 -29.93 7.30 1.50
N PRO A 105 -30.94 8.07 1.94
CA PRO A 105 -31.15 8.34 3.37
C PRO A 105 -31.37 7.07 4.17
N SER A 106 -32.19 6.14 3.69
CA SER A 106 -32.50 4.89 4.39
C SER A 106 -31.29 3.99 4.63
N ALA A 107 -30.31 4.00 3.71
CA ALA A 107 -29.09 3.21 3.84
C ALA A 107 -28.13 3.84 4.85
N MET A 108 -28.05 5.17 4.89
CA MET A 108 -27.13 5.93 5.76
C MET A 108 -27.64 6.06 7.20
N ASP A 109 -28.93 5.94 7.43
CA ASP A 109 -29.56 5.99 8.77
C ASP A 109 -29.71 4.58 9.38
N SER A 110 -29.24 3.53 8.67
CA SER A 110 -29.22 2.16 9.19
C SER A 110 -28.18 1.99 10.32
N PRO A 111 -28.48 1.19 11.38
CA PRO A 111 -27.50 0.84 12.41
C PRO A 111 -26.26 0.14 11.86
N HIS A 112 -26.38 -0.54 10.73
CA HIS A 112 -25.31 -1.23 10.01
C HIS A 112 -25.29 -0.70 8.58
N ILE A 113 -24.31 0.17 8.31
CA ILE A 113 -24.10 0.72 6.96
C ILE A 113 -23.24 -0.27 6.17
N ASP A 114 -23.77 -0.75 5.04
CA ASP A 114 -23.03 -1.66 4.16
C ASP A 114 -21.74 -1.03 3.61
N PHE A 115 -20.80 -1.90 3.29
CA PHE A 115 -19.48 -1.53 2.72
C PHE A 115 -19.60 -0.64 1.48
N PHE A 116 -20.61 -0.88 0.64
CA PHE A 116 -20.87 -0.08 -0.55
C PHE A 116 -21.10 1.41 -0.22
N PHE A 117 -21.93 1.70 0.76
CA PHE A 117 -22.26 3.07 1.16
C PHE A 117 -21.16 3.72 2.02
N SER A 118 -20.58 2.96 2.94
CA SER A 118 -19.63 3.49 3.94
C SER A 118 -18.20 3.67 3.41
N ALA A 119 -17.78 2.86 2.43
CA ALA A 119 -16.40 2.86 1.96
C ALA A 119 -16.27 3.13 0.46
N LEU A 120 -17.15 2.61 -0.39
CA LEU A 120 -16.99 2.74 -1.83
C LEU A 120 -17.55 4.05 -2.38
N LEU A 121 -18.77 4.43 -2.05
CA LEU A 121 -19.37 5.65 -2.60
C LEU A 121 -18.61 6.95 -2.26
N PRO A 122 -17.98 7.11 -1.08
CA PRO A 122 -17.15 8.29 -0.80
C PRO A 122 -16.02 8.51 -1.80
N ILE A 123 -15.54 7.46 -2.48
CA ILE A 123 -14.47 7.54 -3.49
C ILE A 123 -14.83 8.53 -4.60
N ILE A 124 -16.11 8.63 -4.98
CA ILE A 124 -16.59 9.55 -6.03
C ILE A 124 -16.20 10.99 -5.70
N PHE A 125 -16.49 11.43 -4.48
CA PHE A 125 -16.18 12.78 -4.05
C PHE A 125 -14.68 13.00 -3.86
N VAL A 126 -13.98 12.00 -3.28
CA VAL A 126 -12.54 12.09 -3.03
C VAL A 126 -11.75 12.21 -4.34
N ILE A 127 -12.07 11.43 -5.38
CA ILE A 127 -11.48 11.59 -6.72
C ILE A 127 -11.73 13.00 -7.26
N THR A 128 -12.98 13.44 -7.21
CA THR A 128 -13.36 14.78 -7.70
C THR A 128 -12.56 15.87 -6.99
N PHE A 129 -12.39 15.74 -5.67
CA PHE A 129 -11.63 16.72 -4.88
C PHE A 129 -10.14 16.74 -5.27
N PHE A 130 -9.49 15.58 -5.45
CA PHE A 130 -8.10 15.51 -5.89
C PHE A 130 -7.92 16.06 -7.32
N ASP A 131 -8.87 15.82 -8.21
CA ASP A 131 -8.85 16.37 -9.57
C ASP A 131 -9.01 17.89 -9.57
N ILE A 132 -9.82 18.44 -8.67
CA ILE A 132 -9.93 19.91 -8.46
C ILE A 132 -8.56 20.45 -7.99
N LEU A 133 -7.88 19.80 -7.05
CA LEU A 133 -6.53 20.20 -6.63
C LEU A 133 -5.53 20.14 -7.78
N SER A 134 -5.64 19.12 -8.63
CA SER A 134 -4.82 18.99 -9.85
C SER A 134 -5.12 20.09 -10.86
N TYR A 135 -6.39 20.44 -11.06
CA TYR A 135 -6.82 21.53 -11.94
C TYR A 135 -6.20 22.88 -11.55
N PHE A 136 -6.15 23.17 -10.26
CA PHE A 136 -5.47 24.36 -9.73
C PHE A 136 -3.93 24.23 -9.70
N GLY A 137 -3.37 23.09 -10.08
CA GLY A 137 -1.94 22.85 -10.10
C GLY A 137 -1.31 22.60 -8.73
N ILE A 138 -2.11 22.54 -7.66
CA ILE A 138 -1.62 22.33 -6.29
C ILE A 138 -0.96 20.95 -6.18
N LEU A 139 -1.64 19.91 -6.66
CA LEU A 139 -1.15 18.54 -6.60
C LEU A 139 0.10 18.36 -7.46
N THR A 140 0.10 18.90 -8.67
CA THR A 140 1.26 18.86 -9.57
C THR A 140 2.47 19.55 -8.95
N TRP A 141 2.28 20.71 -8.31
CA TRP A 141 3.36 21.40 -7.61
C TRP A 141 3.96 20.57 -6.46
N ILE A 142 3.12 19.89 -5.66
CA ILE A 142 3.58 19.01 -4.59
C ILE A 142 4.41 17.86 -5.18
N ILE A 143 3.90 17.18 -6.20
CA ILE A 143 4.55 16.05 -6.86
C ILE A 143 5.92 16.47 -7.41
N ASP A 144 5.98 17.59 -8.11
CA ASP A 144 7.22 18.13 -8.68
C ASP A 144 8.28 18.40 -7.60
N LYS A 145 7.88 19.05 -6.50
CA LYS A 145 8.82 19.41 -5.44
C LYS A 145 9.33 18.17 -4.69
N VAL A 146 8.43 17.29 -4.29
CA VAL A 146 8.79 16.08 -3.54
C VAL A 146 9.58 15.11 -4.42
N GLY A 147 9.17 14.90 -5.67
CA GLY A 147 9.87 14.05 -6.63
C GLY A 147 11.30 14.55 -6.93
N ALA A 148 11.49 15.86 -7.10
CA ALA A 148 12.80 16.47 -7.28
C ALA A 148 13.71 16.26 -6.06
N VAL A 149 13.18 16.36 -4.84
CA VAL A 149 13.92 16.11 -3.60
C VAL A 149 14.36 14.65 -3.55
N ILE A 150 13.48 13.70 -3.79
CA ILE A 150 13.79 12.27 -3.78
C ILE A 150 14.82 11.93 -4.85
N SER A 151 14.67 12.41 -6.08
CA SER A 151 15.63 12.18 -7.15
C SER A 151 17.02 12.75 -6.81
N LYS A 152 17.07 13.94 -6.20
CA LYS A 152 18.34 14.57 -5.79
C LYS A 152 19.04 13.78 -4.68
N ILE A 153 18.27 13.29 -3.70
CA ILE A 153 18.81 12.54 -2.56
C ILE A 153 19.26 11.14 -3.01
N SER A 154 18.39 10.42 -3.72
CA SER A 154 18.64 9.04 -4.16
C SER A 154 19.61 8.95 -5.33
N ARG A 155 19.68 9.98 -6.19
CA ARG A 155 20.36 9.96 -7.50
C ARG A 155 19.82 8.88 -8.45
N LEU A 156 18.56 8.48 -8.24
CA LEU A 156 17.82 7.67 -9.20
C LEU A 156 17.28 8.54 -10.34
N PRO A 157 16.91 7.94 -11.47
CA PRO A 157 16.35 8.68 -12.60
C PRO A 157 15.15 9.52 -12.19
N LYS A 158 15.04 10.69 -12.78
CA LYS A 158 14.02 11.69 -12.42
C LYS A 158 12.61 11.18 -12.70
N LEU A 159 12.41 10.53 -13.84
CA LEU A 159 11.09 10.06 -14.25
C LEU A 159 10.56 8.99 -13.28
N GLU A 160 11.37 8.02 -12.87
CA GLU A 160 11.01 7.00 -11.89
C GLU A 160 10.74 7.61 -10.52
N SER A 161 11.56 8.56 -10.07
CA SER A 161 11.37 9.26 -8.79
C SER A 161 10.09 10.10 -8.79
N PHE A 162 9.80 10.79 -9.89
CA PHE A 162 8.59 11.56 -10.08
C PHE A 162 7.35 10.64 -10.09
N PHE A 163 7.39 9.57 -10.87
CA PHE A 163 6.32 8.59 -10.96
C PHE A 163 5.99 7.94 -9.60
N SER A 164 7.00 7.63 -8.80
CA SER A 164 6.83 7.09 -7.45
C SER A 164 5.98 8.03 -6.57
N ILE A 165 6.27 9.33 -6.59
CA ILE A 165 5.50 10.31 -5.81
C ILE A 165 4.12 10.53 -6.41
N GLN A 166 4.01 10.52 -7.74
CA GLN A 166 2.73 10.66 -8.42
C GLN A 166 1.75 9.55 -8.02
N MET A 167 2.24 8.31 -7.87
CA MET A 167 1.44 7.18 -7.41
C MET A 167 0.87 7.33 -6.00
N MET A 168 1.47 8.16 -5.12
CA MET A 168 0.90 8.46 -3.79
C MET A 168 -0.49 9.12 -3.89
N PHE A 169 -0.70 9.91 -4.92
CA PHE A 169 -1.89 10.74 -5.05
C PHE A 169 -2.87 10.19 -6.08
N LEU A 170 -2.38 9.80 -7.25
CA LEU A 170 -3.21 9.42 -8.38
C LEU A 170 -3.53 7.93 -8.48
N GLY A 171 -2.75 7.08 -7.81
CA GLY A 171 -2.86 5.64 -8.01
C GLY A 171 -2.13 5.15 -9.27
N ASN A 172 -2.24 3.86 -9.56
CA ASN A 172 -1.43 3.21 -10.59
C ASN A 172 -1.89 3.52 -12.02
N THR A 173 -3.17 3.45 -12.29
CA THR A 173 -3.74 3.62 -13.64
C THR A 173 -3.68 5.08 -14.10
N GLU A 174 -4.06 6.01 -13.24
CA GLU A 174 -4.01 7.44 -13.51
C GLU A 174 -2.57 7.93 -13.64
N ALA A 175 -1.67 7.47 -12.76
CA ALA A 175 -0.26 7.83 -12.84
C ALA A 175 0.37 7.38 -14.16
N LEU A 176 0.08 6.17 -14.63
CA LEU A 176 0.52 5.69 -15.94
C LEU A 176 -0.05 6.52 -17.09
N ALA A 177 -1.32 6.92 -17.00
CA ALA A 177 -1.98 7.73 -18.02
C ALA A 177 -1.36 9.14 -18.14
N VAL A 178 -1.02 9.77 -17.02
CA VAL A 178 -0.39 11.11 -17.00
C VAL A 178 0.98 11.11 -17.67
N VAL A 179 1.78 10.05 -17.49
CA VAL A 179 3.11 9.94 -18.10
C VAL A 179 3.13 9.17 -19.41
N ARG A 180 1.95 8.92 -20.02
CA ARG A 180 1.77 8.11 -21.23
C ARG A 180 2.75 8.45 -22.33
N ASP A 181 2.84 9.73 -22.72
CA ASP A 181 3.65 10.17 -23.84
C ASP A 181 5.14 9.92 -23.60
N GLN A 182 5.59 10.07 -22.35
CA GLN A 182 6.95 9.75 -21.95
C GLN A 182 7.21 8.24 -21.97
N LEU A 183 6.28 7.45 -21.45
CA LEU A 183 6.39 5.99 -21.45
C LEU A 183 6.32 5.39 -22.86
N SER A 184 5.60 6.02 -23.77
CA SER A 184 5.41 5.52 -25.15
C SER A 184 6.71 5.40 -25.95
N VAL A 185 7.71 6.24 -25.64
CA VAL A 185 9.01 6.26 -26.32
C VAL A 185 10.09 5.42 -25.60
N LEU A 186 9.78 4.88 -24.42
CA LEU A 186 10.73 4.08 -23.65
C LEU A 186 10.91 2.67 -24.24
N LYS A 187 12.11 2.13 -24.02
CA LYS A 187 12.42 0.72 -24.30
C LYS A 187 11.60 -0.20 -23.37
N GLU A 188 11.25 -1.38 -23.82
CA GLU A 188 10.44 -2.35 -23.10
C GLU A 188 10.94 -2.61 -21.67
N ASN A 189 12.25 -2.79 -21.50
CA ASN A 189 12.82 -3.07 -20.19
C ASN A 189 12.61 -1.91 -19.20
N ARG A 190 12.73 -0.65 -19.64
CA ARG A 190 12.45 0.52 -18.79
C ARG A 190 10.95 0.68 -18.56
N LEU A 191 10.11 0.35 -19.56
CA LEU A 191 8.66 0.34 -19.42
C LEU A 191 8.20 -0.66 -18.34
N LEU A 192 8.84 -1.84 -18.24
CA LEU A 192 8.59 -2.82 -17.19
C LEU A 192 8.83 -2.26 -15.78
N THR A 193 9.81 -1.36 -15.60
CA THR A 193 10.07 -0.71 -14.29
C THR A 193 8.83 -0.02 -13.76
N PHE A 194 8.10 0.71 -14.62
CA PHE A 194 6.87 1.41 -14.24
C PHE A 194 5.73 0.43 -13.89
N GLY A 195 5.63 -0.69 -14.61
CA GLY A 195 4.71 -1.77 -14.25
C GLY A 195 5.00 -2.37 -12.87
N ILE A 196 6.27 -2.64 -12.56
CA ILE A 196 6.72 -3.13 -11.26
C ILE A 196 6.39 -2.13 -10.16
N MET A 197 6.70 -0.84 -10.36
CA MET A 197 6.40 0.22 -9.41
C MET A 197 4.89 0.37 -9.15
N SER A 198 4.07 0.21 -10.19
CA SER A 198 2.61 0.35 -10.11
C SER A 198 1.93 -0.66 -9.18
N MET A 199 2.60 -1.77 -8.84
CA MET A 199 2.09 -2.75 -7.86
C MET A 199 2.10 -2.25 -6.41
N SER A 200 2.82 -1.17 -6.14
CA SER A 200 3.10 -0.71 -4.77
C SER A 200 2.24 0.47 -4.35
N SER A 201 1.44 1.01 -5.25
CA SER A 201 0.70 2.24 -5.04
C SER A 201 -0.51 2.07 -4.13
N VAL A 202 -0.90 3.17 -3.52
CA VAL A 202 -2.20 3.40 -2.90
C VAL A 202 -2.70 4.72 -3.45
N SER A 203 -3.84 4.72 -4.11
CA SER A 203 -4.43 5.96 -4.59
C SER A 203 -4.92 6.83 -3.44
N GLY A 204 -4.64 8.13 -3.49
CA GLY A 204 -5.22 9.11 -2.57
C GLY A 204 -6.74 9.06 -2.52
N SER A 205 -7.37 8.74 -3.65
CA SER A 205 -8.82 8.62 -3.78
C SER A 205 -9.42 7.46 -2.98
N ILE A 206 -8.68 6.38 -2.77
CA ILE A 206 -9.12 5.18 -2.05
C ILE A 206 -8.85 5.28 -0.54
N LEU A 207 -8.01 6.22 -0.12
CA LEU A 207 -7.68 6.41 1.30
C LEU A 207 -8.92 6.56 2.18
N GLY A 208 -9.95 7.24 1.69
CA GLY A 208 -11.21 7.37 2.41
C GLY A 208 -11.82 6.01 2.80
N ALA A 209 -11.83 5.05 1.88
CA ALA A 209 -12.31 3.70 2.14
C ALA A 209 -11.44 2.99 3.20
N TYR A 210 -10.12 3.07 3.08
CA TYR A 210 -9.21 2.44 4.06
C TYR A 210 -9.38 3.03 5.46
N LEU A 211 -9.51 4.36 5.58
CA LEU A 211 -9.68 5.05 6.86
C LEU A 211 -10.99 4.71 7.58
N SER A 212 -11.99 4.19 6.85
CA SER A 212 -13.23 3.68 7.44
C SER A 212 -13.08 2.27 8.04
N MET A 213 -11.99 1.57 7.73
CA MET A 213 -11.78 0.16 8.10
C MET A 213 -10.63 -0.03 9.10
N VAL A 214 -9.54 0.70 8.96
CA VAL A 214 -8.30 0.47 9.71
C VAL A 214 -7.69 1.78 10.22
N PRO A 215 -6.78 1.73 11.23
CA PRO A 215 -6.23 2.94 11.84
C PRO A 215 -5.45 3.81 10.86
N ALA A 216 -5.82 5.10 10.80
CA ALA A 216 -5.25 6.11 9.91
C ALA A 216 -3.73 6.25 10.05
N THR A 217 -3.20 6.14 11.26
CA THR A 217 -1.77 6.27 11.57
C THR A 217 -0.91 5.36 10.70
N TYR A 218 -1.30 4.10 10.59
CA TYR A 218 -0.51 3.11 9.84
C TYR A 218 -0.71 3.23 8.33
N ILE A 219 -1.88 3.65 7.87
CA ILE A 219 -2.13 3.96 6.46
C ILE A 219 -1.24 5.12 5.99
N PHE A 220 -1.24 6.24 6.73
CA PHE A 220 -0.42 7.40 6.35
C PHE A 220 1.08 7.14 6.49
N SER A 221 1.50 6.24 7.36
CA SER A 221 2.89 5.79 7.44
C SER A 221 3.27 4.87 6.28
N ALA A 222 2.35 3.99 5.83
CA ALA A 222 2.59 3.07 4.72
C ALA A 222 2.82 3.78 3.38
N ILE A 223 2.09 4.86 3.11
CA ILE A 223 2.10 5.53 1.80
C ILE A 223 3.51 5.97 1.36
N PRO A 224 4.24 6.80 2.12
CA PRO A 224 5.59 7.21 1.72
C PRO A 224 6.56 6.03 1.67
N LEU A 225 6.42 5.04 2.57
CA LEU A 225 7.25 3.84 2.57
C LEU A 225 7.02 3.00 1.31
N ASN A 226 5.78 2.78 0.92
CA ASN A 226 5.46 2.04 -0.30
C ASN A 226 6.06 2.71 -1.54
N CYS A 227 6.03 4.03 -1.62
CA CYS A 227 6.61 4.78 -2.74
C CYS A 227 8.13 4.65 -2.81
N ILE A 228 8.81 4.73 -1.67
CA ILE A 228 10.26 4.60 -1.61
C ILE A 228 10.67 3.14 -1.86
N ASN A 229 9.99 2.17 -1.24
CA ASN A 229 10.21 0.75 -1.47
C ASN A 229 9.95 0.36 -2.94
N ALA A 230 8.98 0.97 -3.62
CA ALA A 230 8.79 0.78 -5.06
C ALA A 230 10.02 1.14 -5.87
N LEU A 231 10.69 2.26 -5.55
CA LEU A 231 11.95 2.67 -6.18
C LEU A 231 13.09 1.70 -5.86
N ILE A 232 13.22 1.27 -4.60
CA ILE A 232 14.25 0.31 -4.18
C ILE A 232 14.09 -1.00 -4.95
N LEU A 233 12.87 -1.57 -4.92
CA LEU A 233 12.62 -2.89 -5.48
C LEU A 233 12.64 -2.89 -7.01
N ALA A 234 12.17 -1.82 -7.65
CA ALA A 234 12.31 -1.66 -9.10
C ALA A 234 13.78 -1.62 -9.52
N ASN A 235 14.66 -0.93 -8.76
CA ASN A 235 16.09 -0.90 -9.03
C ASN A 235 16.79 -2.26 -8.78
N VAL A 236 16.26 -3.11 -7.90
CA VAL A 236 16.80 -4.45 -7.65
C VAL A 236 16.27 -5.48 -8.65
N LEU A 237 14.93 -5.53 -8.86
CA LEU A 237 14.29 -6.53 -9.72
C LEU A 237 14.46 -6.28 -11.22
N ASN A 238 14.61 -5.02 -11.60
CA ASN A 238 14.75 -4.61 -12.98
C ASN A 238 15.76 -3.47 -13.12
N PRO A 239 17.07 -3.73 -12.82
CA PRO A 239 18.09 -2.71 -12.91
C PRO A 239 18.25 -2.25 -14.37
N VAL A 240 17.97 -0.97 -14.62
CA VAL A 240 18.05 -0.33 -15.93
C VAL A 240 19.05 0.82 -15.88
N GLU A 241 19.92 0.86 -16.87
CA GLU A 241 20.79 2.02 -17.10
C GLU A 241 20.02 3.06 -17.91
N VAL A 242 19.95 4.27 -17.40
CA VAL A 242 19.28 5.40 -18.03
C VAL A 242 20.35 6.44 -18.38
N SER A 243 20.43 6.80 -19.65
CA SER A 243 21.35 7.85 -20.11
C SER A 243 20.84 9.23 -19.64
N LYS A 244 21.72 10.22 -19.61
CA LYS A 244 21.35 11.59 -19.21
C LYS A 244 20.34 12.21 -20.17
N GLU A 245 20.38 11.82 -21.44
CA GLU A 245 19.47 12.27 -22.49
C GLU A 245 18.09 11.65 -22.33
N GLU A 246 18.01 10.42 -21.81
CA GLU A 246 16.75 9.72 -21.55
C GLU A 246 16.12 10.09 -20.18
N ASP A 247 16.86 10.80 -19.29
CA ASP A 247 16.42 11.19 -17.95
C ASP A 247 15.77 12.58 -17.96
N VAL A 248 14.79 12.78 -18.83
CA VAL A 248 14.04 14.02 -18.94
C VAL A 248 12.60 13.79 -18.44
N VAL A 249 12.16 14.61 -17.48
CA VAL A 249 10.75 14.71 -17.12
C VAL A 249 10.15 15.82 -17.98
N TYR A 250 9.36 15.45 -18.96
CA TYR A 250 8.52 16.42 -19.64
C TYR A 250 7.37 16.78 -18.69
N THR A 251 7.39 18.00 -18.19
CA THR A 251 6.17 18.55 -17.60
C THR A 251 5.15 18.59 -18.73
N PRO A 252 3.96 18.00 -18.59
CA PRO A 252 2.95 18.08 -19.61
C PRO A 252 2.79 19.54 -20.00
N SER A 253 3.07 19.89 -21.26
CA SER A 253 2.74 21.19 -21.82
C SER A 253 1.29 21.44 -21.44
N LYS A 254 0.97 22.65 -20.93
CA LYS A 254 -0.38 23.05 -20.52
C LYS A 254 -1.38 22.38 -21.45
N HIS A 255 -1.91 21.20 -21.01
CA HIS A 255 -3.05 20.60 -21.68
C HIS A 255 -4.07 21.70 -21.80
N GLU A 256 -4.69 21.84 -22.97
CA GLU A 256 -5.84 22.72 -23.15
C GLU A 256 -6.65 22.65 -21.87
N LYS A 257 -6.73 23.77 -21.15
CA LYS A 257 -7.42 23.82 -19.86
C LYS A 257 -8.83 23.34 -20.12
N LYS A 258 -9.09 22.06 -19.79
CA LYS A 258 -10.47 21.57 -19.81
C LYS A 258 -11.29 22.52 -18.96
N ASP A 259 -12.49 22.80 -19.40
CA ASP A 259 -13.41 23.62 -18.62
C ASP A 259 -13.55 23.05 -17.19
N PHE A 260 -13.59 23.93 -16.19
CA PHE A 260 -13.65 23.55 -14.79
C PHE A 260 -14.83 22.61 -14.48
N PHE A 261 -16.01 22.97 -14.98
CA PHE A 261 -17.21 22.16 -14.76
C PHE A 261 -17.14 20.81 -15.50
N SER A 262 -16.56 20.79 -16.68
CA SER A 262 -16.28 19.54 -17.40
C SER A 262 -15.32 18.64 -16.63
N THR A 263 -14.30 19.21 -15.99
CA THR A 263 -13.38 18.47 -15.13
C THR A 263 -14.14 17.82 -13.97
N ILE A 264 -14.94 18.59 -13.23
CA ILE A 264 -15.73 18.09 -12.09
C ILE A 264 -16.66 16.94 -12.53
N SER A 265 -17.43 17.15 -13.61
CA SER A 265 -18.39 16.14 -14.09
C SER A 265 -17.69 14.86 -14.52
N ASN A 266 -16.58 14.95 -15.24
CA ASN A 266 -15.79 13.79 -15.65
C ASN A 266 -15.20 13.07 -14.45
N SER A 267 -14.69 13.77 -13.44
CA SER A 267 -14.11 13.18 -12.24
C SER A 267 -15.15 12.41 -11.43
N MET A 268 -16.39 12.92 -11.33
CA MET A 268 -17.49 12.19 -10.69
C MET A 268 -17.81 10.88 -11.42
N LEU A 269 -17.82 10.90 -12.77
CA LEU A 269 -18.05 9.70 -13.57
C LEU A 269 -16.88 8.69 -13.46
N VAL A 270 -15.64 9.18 -13.44
CA VAL A 270 -14.47 8.36 -13.17
C VAL A 270 -14.55 7.72 -11.78
N GLY A 271 -14.95 8.50 -10.77
CA GLY A 271 -15.16 8.01 -9.41
C GLY A 271 -16.24 6.92 -9.35
N MET A 272 -17.37 7.11 -10.01
CA MET A 272 -18.43 6.08 -10.08
C MET A 272 -17.95 4.81 -10.79
N ASN A 273 -17.22 4.95 -11.90
CA ASN A 273 -16.64 3.80 -12.59
C ASN A 273 -15.67 3.02 -11.68
N MET A 274 -14.85 3.74 -10.89
CA MET A 274 -13.95 3.10 -9.92
C MET A 274 -14.74 2.31 -8.86
N VAL A 275 -15.81 2.87 -8.31
CA VAL A 275 -16.72 2.19 -7.36
C VAL A 275 -17.27 0.90 -7.97
N ILE A 276 -17.76 0.96 -9.21
CA ILE A 276 -18.31 -0.21 -9.92
C ILE A 276 -17.22 -1.27 -10.14
N VAL A 277 -16.04 -0.87 -10.58
CA VAL A 277 -14.91 -1.78 -10.80
C VAL A 277 -14.52 -2.47 -9.49
N ILE A 278 -14.34 -1.72 -8.40
CA ILE A 278 -13.98 -2.30 -7.10
C ILE A 278 -15.07 -3.27 -6.62
N LEU A 279 -16.35 -2.87 -6.70
CA LEU A 279 -17.47 -3.72 -6.30
C LEU A 279 -17.51 -5.02 -7.11
N ALA A 280 -17.37 -4.93 -8.44
CA ALA A 280 -17.34 -6.10 -9.32
C ALA A 280 -16.16 -7.03 -8.99
N MET A 281 -14.96 -6.46 -8.72
CA MET A 281 -13.79 -7.24 -8.31
C MET A 281 -14.01 -7.91 -6.96
N VAL A 282 -14.55 -7.21 -5.96
CA VAL A 282 -14.84 -7.80 -4.64
C VAL A 282 -15.82 -8.96 -4.80
N ILE A 283 -16.95 -8.76 -5.47
CA ILE A 283 -17.95 -9.81 -5.68
C ILE A 283 -17.36 -10.99 -6.46
N GLY A 284 -16.70 -10.71 -7.58
CA GLY A 284 -16.14 -11.75 -8.46
C GLY A 284 -15.06 -12.59 -7.78
N TYR A 285 -14.07 -11.95 -7.14
CA TYR A 285 -12.97 -12.69 -6.49
C TYR A 285 -13.41 -13.42 -5.22
N VAL A 286 -14.35 -12.87 -4.45
CA VAL A 286 -14.92 -13.58 -3.29
C VAL A 286 -15.70 -14.80 -3.75
N ALA A 287 -16.51 -14.68 -4.82
CA ALA A 287 -17.25 -15.80 -5.38
C ALA A 287 -16.32 -16.88 -5.97
N LEU A 288 -15.29 -16.48 -6.73
CA LEU A 288 -14.27 -17.41 -7.25
C LEU A 288 -13.53 -18.12 -6.12
N THR A 289 -13.17 -17.41 -5.08
CA THR A 289 -12.50 -17.99 -3.90
C THR A 289 -13.42 -18.99 -3.18
N ALA A 290 -14.69 -18.67 -3.03
CA ALA A 290 -15.67 -19.59 -2.46
C ALA A 290 -15.84 -20.86 -3.33
N CYS A 291 -15.87 -20.71 -4.65
CA CYS A 291 -15.92 -21.83 -5.59
C CYS A 291 -14.66 -22.73 -5.46
N LEU A 292 -13.47 -22.12 -5.45
CA LEU A 292 -12.22 -22.86 -5.26
C LEU A 292 -12.17 -23.57 -3.90
N ASN A 293 -12.62 -22.94 -2.84
CA ASN A 293 -12.70 -23.53 -1.51
C ASN A 293 -13.68 -24.71 -1.47
N GLY A 294 -14.82 -24.61 -2.18
CA GLY A 294 -15.75 -25.73 -2.37
C GLY A 294 -15.07 -26.92 -3.05
N ILE A 295 -14.34 -26.67 -4.15
CA ILE A 295 -13.59 -27.73 -4.86
C ILE A 295 -12.52 -28.35 -3.95
N LEU A 296 -11.70 -27.53 -3.25
CA LEU A 296 -10.69 -28.03 -2.34
C LEU A 296 -11.28 -28.85 -1.20
N GLY A 297 -12.45 -28.44 -0.69
CA GLY A 297 -13.19 -29.14 0.39
C GLY A 297 -13.66 -30.54 -0.01
N PHE A 298 -13.85 -30.85 -1.31
CA PHE A 298 -14.12 -32.21 -1.79
C PHE A 298 -12.94 -33.14 -1.62
N PHE A 299 -11.70 -32.61 -1.74
CA PHE A 299 -10.48 -33.45 -1.60
C PHE A 299 -9.99 -33.51 -0.17
N VAL A 300 -10.04 -32.42 0.56
CA VAL A 300 -9.57 -32.33 1.95
C VAL A 300 -10.53 -31.45 2.76
N THR A 301 -11.21 -32.06 3.73
CA THR A 301 -12.17 -31.34 4.60
C THR A 301 -11.50 -30.18 5.34
N GLY A 302 -12.04 -28.98 5.17
CA GLY A 302 -11.55 -27.75 5.82
C GLY A 302 -10.30 -27.15 5.20
N LEU A 303 -9.84 -27.64 4.04
CA LEU A 303 -8.79 -26.99 3.27
C LEU A 303 -9.39 -25.82 2.48
N THR A 304 -8.76 -24.64 2.60
CA THR A 304 -9.11 -23.42 1.85
C THR A 304 -7.87 -22.86 1.18
N ILE A 305 -8.08 -22.08 0.11
CA ILE A 305 -6.97 -21.40 -0.58
C ILE A 305 -6.26 -20.43 0.36
N GLN A 306 -6.99 -19.77 1.26
CA GLN A 306 -6.43 -18.88 2.27
C GLN A 306 -5.49 -19.64 3.23
N LYS A 307 -5.87 -20.86 3.67
CA LYS A 307 -5.00 -21.70 4.50
C LYS A 307 -3.75 -22.15 3.77
N ILE A 308 -3.83 -22.45 2.47
CA ILE A 308 -2.66 -22.79 1.67
C ILE A 308 -1.70 -21.57 1.63
N PHE A 309 -2.21 -20.40 1.34
CA PHE A 309 -1.40 -19.19 1.32
C PHE A 309 -0.91 -18.80 2.73
N SER A 310 -1.69 -19.02 3.78
CA SER A 310 -1.23 -18.74 5.16
C SER A 310 -0.01 -19.58 5.53
N ILE A 311 0.06 -20.82 5.09
CA ILE A 311 1.27 -21.66 5.29
C ILE A 311 2.46 -21.07 4.54
N ILE A 312 2.26 -20.63 3.28
CA ILE A 312 3.31 -20.03 2.45
C ILE A 312 3.81 -18.71 3.05
N PHE A 313 2.88 -17.89 3.61
CA PHE A 313 3.20 -16.58 4.16
C PHE A 313 3.56 -16.60 5.66
N SER A 314 3.34 -17.71 6.37
CA SER A 314 3.67 -17.81 7.80
C SER A 314 5.13 -17.45 8.13
N PRO A 315 6.17 -17.84 7.36
CA PRO A 315 7.54 -17.40 7.65
C PRO A 315 7.70 -15.88 7.62
N PHE A 316 7.00 -15.21 6.70
CA PHE A 316 7.03 -13.73 6.61
C PHE A 316 6.26 -13.07 7.74
N ALA A 317 5.14 -13.66 8.19
CA ALA A 317 4.41 -13.19 9.36
C ALA A 317 5.26 -13.31 10.64
N PHE A 318 6.03 -14.38 10.81
CA PHE A 318 7.01 -14.48 11.90
C PHE A 318 8.11 -13.42 11.80
N LEU A 319 8.59 -13.12 10.59
CA LEU A 319 9.58 -12.06 10.35
C LEU A 319 9.02 -10.65 10.60
N LEU A 320 7.70 -10.45 10.61
CA LEU A 320 7.05 -9.24 11.10
C LEU A 320 7.06 -9.11 12.63
N GLY A 321 7.69 -10.02 13.34
CA GLY A 321 7.72 -10.05 14.80
C GLY A 321 6.47 -10.65 15.43
N LEU A 322 5.62 -11.33 14.66
CA LEU A 322 4.40 -11.95 15.15
C LEU A 322 4.66 -13.39 15.62
N SER A 323 3.86 -13.87 16.54
CA SER A 323 3.96 -15.24 17.06
C SER A 323 2.57 -15.86 17.28
N GLY A 324 2.53 -17.19 17.37
CA GLY A 324 1.31 -17.93 17.67
C GLY A 324 0.14 -17.65 16.72
N SER A 325 -1.03 -17.39 17.29
CA SER A 325 -2.27 -17.13 16.57
C SER A 325 -2.20 -15.88 15.69
N ASP A 326 -1.53 -14.82 16.17
CA ASP A 326 -1.42 -13.55 15.45
C ASP A 326 -0.62 -13.71 14.14
N ALA A 327 0.49 -14.51 14.18
CA ALA A 327 1.27 -14.79 12.98
C ALA A 327 0.45 -15.56 11.93
N MET A 328 -0.31 -16.57 12.36
CA MET A 328 -1.16 -17.34 11.45
C MET A 328 -2.31 -16.50 10.89
N TYR A 329 -2.93 -15.67 11.72
CA TYR A 329 -3.98 -14.77 11.29
C TYR A 329 -3.49 -13.74 10.26
N VAL A 330 -2.35 -13.09 10.52
CA VAL A 330 -1.79 -12.13 9.56
C VAL A 330 -1.32 -12.82 8.27
N ALA A 331 -0.78 -14.04 8.35
CA ALA A 331 -0.48 -14.85 7.17
C ALA A 331 -1.74 -15.19 6.36
N GLU A 332 -2.88 -15.42 7.01
CA GLU A 332 -4.17 -15.58 6.33
C GLU A 332 -4.63 -14.30 5.65
N LEU A 333 -4.51 -13.13 6.31
CA LEU A 333 -4.76 -11.82 5.68
C LEU A 333 -3.87 -11.57 4.46
N MET A 334 -2.59 -11.98 4.50
CA MET A 334 -1.71 -11.94 3.34
C MET A 334 -2.24 -12.81 2.19
N GLY A 335 -2.74 -14.02 2.51
CA GLY A 335 -3.38 -14.92 1.57
C GLY A 335 -4.65 -14.32 0.96
N ILE A 336 -5.52 -13.73 1.78
CA ILE A 336 -6.74 -13.05 1.32
C ILE A 336 -6.38 -11.88 0.39
N LYS A 337 -5.42 -11.04 0.78
CA LYS A 337 -5.00 -9.90 -0.03
C LYS A 337 -4.54 -10.31 -1.43
N ILE A 338 -3.69 -11.33 -1.56
CA ILE A 338 -3.14 -11.72 -2.87
C ILE A 338 -4.19 -12.40 -3.75
N THR A 339 -5.08 -13.20 -3.16
CA THR A 339 -6.10 -14.00 -3.89
C THR A 339 -7.35 -13.21 -4.22
N THR A 340 -7.73 -12.27 -3.37
CA THR A 340 -8.91 -11.41 -3.56
C THR A 340 -8.46 -9.96 -3.78
N ASN A 341 -8.41 -9.19 -2.71
CA ASN A 341 -7.83 -7.85 -2.67
C ASN A 341 -7.64 -7.38 -1.21
N GLU A 342 -7.03 -6.20 -1.07
CA GLU A 342 -6.78 -5.57 0.23
C GLU A 342 -8.05 -5.13 0.96
N PHE A 343 -9.11 -4.78 0.25
CA PHE A 343 -10.38 -4.36 0.88
C PHE A 343 -11.01 -5.50 1.69
N VAL A 344 -11.06 -6.71 1.11
CA VAL A 344 -11.61 -7.90 1.79
C VAL A 344 -10.76 -8.22 3.01
N ALA A 345 -9.43 -8.16 2.89
CA ALA A 345 -8.53 -8.40 4.02
C ALA A 345 -8.65 -7.31 5.10
N MET A 346 -8.84 -6.03 4.73
CA MET A 346 -9.05 -4.95 5.70
C MET A 346 -10.41 -5.04 6.40
N MET A 347 -11.44 -5.52 5.73
CA MET A 347 -12.74 -5.77 6.38
C MET A 347 -12.66 -6.87 7.42
N ASP A 348 -11.91 -7.93 7.14
CA ASP A 348 -11.63 -9.00 8.10
C ASP A 348 -10.83 -8.44 9.29
N LEU A 349 -9.74 -7.71 9.02
CA LEU A 349 -8.95 -7.05 10.05
C LEU A 349 -9.80 -6.12 10.93
N LYS A 350 -10.70 -5.32 10.33
CA LYS A 350 -11.62 -4.42 11.05
C LYS A 350 -12.44 -5.15 12.12
N SER A 351 -12.94 -6.33 11.77
CA SER A 351 -13.77 -7.14 12.65
C SER A 351 -12.99 -7.67 13.87
N ASN A 352 -11.66 -7.79 13.75
CA ASN A 352 -10.78 -8.37 14.76
C ASN A 352 -9.92 -7.34 15.51
N LEU A 353 -9.97 -6.03 15.17
CA LEU A 353 -9.11 -4.98 15.76
C LEU A 353 -9.10 -4.96 17.29
N LYS A 354 -10.24 -5.27 17.93
CA LYS A 354 -10.36 -5.21 19.41
C LYS A 354 -9.63 -6.35 20.12
N SER A 355 -9.34 -7.45 19.43
CA SER A 355 -8.70 -8.65 19.99
C SER A 355 -7.21 -8.72 19.71
N LEU A 356 -6.67 -7.88 18.82
CA LEU A 356 -5.30 -7.90 18.37
C LEU A 356 -4.41 -6.94 19.17
N GLN A 357 -3.13 -7.29 19.27
CA GLN A 357 -2.11 -6.43 19.88
C GLN A 357 -1.81 -5.21 18.98
N PRO A 358 -1.39 -4.06 19.55
CA PRO A 358 -1.06 -2.86 18.78
C PRO A 358 -0.02 -3.11 17.67
N HIS A 359 1.01 -3.91 17.94
CA HIS A 359 2.01 -4.31 16.96
C HIS A 359 1.39 -5.07 15.79
N THR A 360 0.54 -6.07 16.06
CA THR A 360 -0.17 -6.87 15.06
C THR A 360 -1.05 -5.98 14.17
N ILE A 361 -1.79 -5.05 14.76
CA ILE A 361 -2.62 -4.08 14.04
C ILE A 361 -1.75 -3.20 13.13
N ALA A 362 -0.62 -2.72 13.63
CA ALA A 362 0.27 -1.84 12.90
C ALA A 362 0.86 -2.52 11.66
N VAL A 363 1.46 -3.71 11.84
CA VAL A 363 2.12 -4.42 10.73
C VAL A 363 1.10 -4.96 9.72
N ALA A 364 -0.05 -5.48 10.19
CA ALA A 364 -1.12 -5.96 9.32
C ALA A 364 -1.71 -4.81 8.49
N THR A 365 -2.08 -3.68 9.13
CA THR A 365 -2.61 -2.51 8.42
C THR A 365 -1.63 -1.99 7.38
N THR A 366 -0.35 -1.85 7.74
CA THR A 366 0.69 -1.37 6.82
C THR A 366 0.89 -2.32 5.65
N PHE A 367 0.93 -3.63 5.91
CA PHE A 367 1.04 -4.65 4.87
C PHE A 367 -0.14 -4.60 3.89
N LEU A 368 -1.36 -4.41 4.39
CA LEU A 368 -2.55 -4.34 3.56
C LEU A 368 -2.64 -3.07 2.72
N ALA A 369 -2.01 -1.97 3.14
CA ALA A 369 -2.05 -0.67 2.49
C ALA A 369 -1.27 -0.62 1.17
N SER A 370 -1.55 -1.51 0.22
CA SER A 370 -1.00 -1.49 -1.15
C SER A 370 -1.79 -2.40 -2.08
N PHE A 371 -1.75 -2.14 -3.38
CA PHE A 371 -2.49 -2.88 -4.41
C PHE A 371 -1.82 -4.20 -4.86
N ALA A 372 -0.99 -4.81 -4.05
CA ALA A 372 -0.25 -6.02 -4.39
C ALA A 372 -1.14 -7.28 -4.42
N ASN A 373 -1.87 -7.51 -5.51
CA ASN A 373 -2.74 -8.67 -5.72
C ASN A 373 -2.88 -9.03 -7.20
N PHE A 374 -3.48 -10.18 -7.51
CA PHE A 374 -3.68 -10.64 -8.89
C PHE A 374 -4.58 -9.71 -9.70
N SER A 375 -5.61 -9.11 -9.08
CA SER A 375 -6.51 -8.17 -9.76
C SER A 375 -5.75 -6.95 -10.28
N THR A 376 -4.82 -6.41 -9.49
CA THR A 376 -3.99 -5.26 -9.86
C THR A 376 -3.07 -5.57 -11.05
N VAL A 377 -2.53 -6.78 -11.14
CA VAL A 377 -1.77 -7.20 -12.35
C VAL A 377 -2.64 -7.10 -13.59
N GLY A 378 -3.88 -7.57 -13.50
CA GLY A 378 -4.86 -7.46 -14.59
C GLY A 378 -5.16 -5.99 -14.95
N MET A 379 -5.33 -5.12 -13.94
CA MET A 379 -5.54 -3.68 -14.16
C MET A 379 -4.33 -3.02 -14.85
N ILE A 380 -3.10 -3.30 -14.40
CA ILE A 380 -1.88 -2.78 -15.02
C ILE A 380 -1.76 -3.28 -16.47
N TYR A 381 -1.99 -4.58 -16.71
CA TYR A 381 -1.99 -5.14 -18.07
C TYR A 381 -3.01 -4.43 -18.97
N GLY A 382 -4.25 -4.28 -18.50
CA GLY A 382 -5.31 -3.59 -19.23
C GLY A 382 -4.96 -2.12 -19.53
N THR A 383 -4.38 -1.41 -18.57
CA THR A 383 -3.91 -0.04 -18.72
C THR A 383 -2.79 0.05 -19.77
N TYR A 384 -1.79 -0.84 -19.72
CA TYR A 384 -0.73 -0.89 -20.72
C TYR A 384 -1.28 -1.19 -22.13
N ASN A 385 -2.23 -2.12 -22.23
CA ASN A 385 -2.88 -2.43 -23.50
C ASN A 385 -3.65 -1.24 -24.08
N SER A 386 -4.36 -0.51 -23.23
CA SER A 386 -5.12 0.69 -23.62
C SER A 386 -4.21 1.84 -24.04
N LEU A 387 -3.09 2.05 -23.32
CA LEU A 387 -2.19 3.19 -23.54
C LEU A 387 -1.19 2.94 -24.68
N PHE A 388 -0.68 1.72 -24.83
CA PHE A 388 0.49 1.40 -25.67
C PHE A 388 0.24 0.29 -26.70
N GLY A 389 -0.92 -0.38 -26.64
CA GLY A 389 -1.27 -1.50 -27.53
C GLY A 389 -0.75 -2.86 -27.06
N GLY A 390 -1.18 -3.93 -27.73
CA GLY A 390 -0.96 -5.31 -27.32
C GLY A 390 0.51 -5.75 -27.28
N GLU A 391 1.34 -5.24 -28.19
CA GLU A 391 2.77 -5.59 -28.25
C GLU A 391 3.49 -5.16 -26.96
N LYS A 392 3.37 -3.89 -26.56
CA LYS A 392 4.01 -3.36 -25.35
C LYS A 392 3.38 -3.88 -24.05
N SER A 393 2.07 -4.18 -24.05
CA SER A 393 1.43 -4.77 -22.87
C SER A 393 1.88 -6.21 -22.61
N SER A 394 2.35 -6.92 -23.62
CA SER A 394 2.85 -8.29 -23.48
C SER A 394 4.01 -8.41 -22.49
N ILE A 395 4.79 -7.32 -22.26
CA ILE A 395 5.88 -7.32 -21.29
C ILE A 395 5.36 -7.49 -19.86
N ILE A 396 4.19 -6.94 -19.54
CA ILE A 396 3.54 -7.13 -18.25
C ILE A 396 3.12 -8.59 -18.08
N GLY A 397 2.46 -9.17 -19.09
CA GLY A 397 2.03 -10.58 -19.08
C GLY A 397 3.20 -11.56 -18.91
N LYS A 398 4.33 -11.31 -19.57
CA LYS A 398 5.55 -12.14 -19.45
C LYS A 398 6.26 -12.00 -18.09
N ASN A 399 6.00 -10.93 -17.34
CA ASN A 399 6.69 -10.62 -16.09
C ASN A 399 5.75 -10.52 -14.87
N VAL A 400 4.57 -11.17 -14.91
CA VAL A 400 3.58 -11.18 -13.81
C VAL A 400 4.21 -11.51 -12.46
N TRP A 401 5.10 -12.49 -12.42
CA TRP A 401 5.78 -12.90 -11.20
C TRP A 401 6.65 -11.77 -10.60
N LYS A 402 7.31 -10.94 -11.43
CA LYS A 402 8.10 -9.80 -10.95
C LYS A 402 7.21 -8.74 -10.33
N LEU A 403 6.05 -8.49 -10.94
CA LEU A 403 5.07 -7.56 -10.41
C LEU A 403 4.57 -8.01 -9.03
N LEU A 404 4.16 -9.29 -8.91
CA LEU A 404 3.66 -9.85 -7.65
C LEU A 404 4.73 -9.88 -6.56
N VAL A 405 5.94 -10.34 -6.89
CA VAL A 405 7.07 -10.35 -5.94
C VAL A 405 7.41 -8.94 -5.49
N SER A 406 7.43 -7.96 -6.40
CA SER A 406 7.68 -6.56 -6.04
C SER A 406 6.61 -6.02 -5.10
N GLY A 407 5.33 -6.15 -5.47
CA GLY A 407 4.24 -5.63 -4.66
C GLY A 407 4.19 -6.24 -3.26
N MET A 408 4.38 -7.57 -3.16
CA MET A 408 4.44 -8.27 -1.87
C MET A 408 5.67 -7.86 -1.05
N ALA A 409 6.82 -7.73 -1.68
CA ALA A 409 8.05 -7.30 -1.01
C ALA A 409 7.94 -5.84 -0.51
N VAL A 410 7.33 -4.92 -1.29
CA VAL A 410 7.04 -3.55 -0.82
C VAL A 410 6.17 -3.59 0.42
N SER A 411 5.07 -4.35 0.39
CA SER A 411 4.15 -4.47 1.53
C SER A 411 4.85 -5.00 2.78
N LEU A 412 5.70 -6.03 2.63
CA LEU A 412 6.48 -6.61 3.71
C LEU A 412 7.51 -5.62 4.27
N LEU A 413 8.30 -4.98 3.42
CA LEU A 413 9.31 -4.01 3.85
C LEU A 413 8.68 -2.84 4.60
N SER A 414 7.59 -2.28 4.08
CA SER A 414 6.86 -1.18 4.74
C SER A 414 6.30 -1.62 6.10
N ALA A 415 5.74 -2.83 6.20
CA ALA A 415 5.22 -3.38 7.44
C ALA A 415 6.34 -3.65 8.46
N MET A 416 7.48 -4.20 8.03
CA MET A 416 8.65 -4.41 8.89
C MET A 416 9.23 -3.11 9.41
N LEU A 417 9.32 -2.06 8.57
CA LEU A 417 9.77 -0.74 8.97
C LEU A 417 8.85 -0.13 10.04
N VAL A 418 7.53 -0.22 9.88
CA VAL A 418 6.57 0.21 10.90
C VAL A 418 6.69 -0.65 12.16
N GLY A 419 6.86 -1.96 12.01
CA GLY A 419 7.06 -2.90 13.11
C GLY A 419 8.29 -2.62 13.98
N LEU A 420 9.31 -1.91 13.47
CA LEU A 420 10.46 -1.48 14.26
C LEU A 420 10.11 -0.42 15.32
N PHE A 421 9.00 0.33 15.16
CA PHE A 421 8.66 1.49 15.99
C PHE A 421 7.33 1.36 16.74
N VAL A 422 6.60 0.24 16.59
CA VAL A 422 5.31 -0.01 17.26
C VAL A 422 5.36 -1.36 17.96
N TRP A 423 5.18 -1.32 19.30
CA TRP A 423 5.14 -2.52 20.18
C TRP A 423 4.00 -2.48 21.18
#